data_9d438e9b9d41f6f298093f829af4aa6a
#
_entry.id   9d438e9b9d41f6f298093f829af4aa6a
#
_cell.length_a   1.000
_cell.length_b   1.000
_cell.length_c   1.000
_cell.angle_alpha   90.00
_cell.angle_beta   90.00
_cell.angle_gamma   90.00
#
_symmetry.space_group_name_H-M   'P 1'
#
loop_
_entity.id
_entity.type
_entity.pdbx_description
1 polymer ?
#
loop_
_entity_poly.entity_id
_entity_poly.type
_entity_poly.pdbx_seq_one_letter_code
_entity_poly.pdbx_strand_id
1 'polypeptide(L)'
;MKKTISLAAVLLAATTPAFAHPGHGAESFAAGVAHPLTGLDHIAVMVAVGLWAALKGQRALWVWPATFVGVMLIGGALGMAHVPVPFVEPGILASVVALGLLVALAVDPPVFVGVLVIGVFAIFHGHAHGAEVAENVGGFEYMTGFAIATASLHAIGIGFALTMQRASLRPAIRAAGAVCVLIGAGLYAGVL
;
A
#
# COMPACT_ATOMS: atom_id res chain seq x y z
N MET A 1 -40.23 21.67 6.02
CA MET A 1 -39.89 20.48 6.82
C MET A 1 -38.49 19.99 6.37
N LYS A 2 -37.47 20.34 7.14
CA LYS A 2 -36.08 19.91 6.85
C LYS A 2 -35.93 18.47 7.33
N LYS A 3 -35.63 17.55 6.42
CA LYS A 3 -35.36 16.14 6.77
C LYS A 3 -33.98 16.06 7.36
N THR A 4 -33.87 16.03 8.68
CA THR A 4 -32.66 15.66 9.39
C THR A 4 -32.49 14.16 9.25
N ILE A 5 -31.60 13.74 8.35
CA ILE A 5 -31.14 12.35 8.31
C ILE A 5 -30.32 12.16 9.59
N SER A 6 -30.81 11.31 10.49
CA SER A 6 -30.17 11.06 11.78
C SER A 6 -28.81 10.40 11.57
N LEU A 7 -27.77 10.92 12.20
CA LEU A 7 -26.41 10.34 12.20
C LEU A 7 -26.41 8.85 12.61
N ALA A 8 -27.40 8.45 13.42
CA ALA A 8 -27.66 7.07 13.82
C ALA A 8 -28.01 6.16 12.64
N ALA A 9 -28.70 6.67 11.60
CA ALA A 9 -29.06 5.89 10.42
C ALA A 9 -27.82 5.62 9.53
N VAL A 10 -26.86 6.54 9.51
CA VAL A 10 -25.59 6.37 8.78
C VAL A 10 -24.67 5.38 9.51
N LEU A 11 -24.65 5.43 10.84
CA LEU A 11 -23.89 4.50 11.68
C LEU A 11 -24.46 3.07 11.65
N LEU A 12 -25.80 2.92 11.56
CA LEU A 12 -26.43 1.59 11.43
C LEU A 12 -26.19 0.94 10.06
N ALA A 13 -26.02 1.74 9.00
CA ALA A 13 -25.67 1.23 7.68
C ALA A 13 -24.21 0.73 7.58
N ALA A 14 -23.35 1.10 8.52
CA ALA A 14 -21.94 0.67 8.60
C ALA A 14 -21.76 -0.66 9.35
N THR A 15 -22.81 -1.22 9.94
CA THR A 15 -22.77 -2.52 10.66
C THR A 15 -23.38 -3.66 9.84
N THR A 16 -23.13 -3.72 8.54
CA THR A 16 -23.38 -4.96 7.82
C THR A 16 -22.30 -5.96 8.23
N PRO A 17 -22.68 -7.14 8.79
CA PRO A 17 -21.68 -8.18 9.03
C PRO A 17 -21.08 -8.53 7.66
N ALA A 18 -19.75 -8.42 7.55
CA ALA A 18 -19.05 -9.02 6.44
C ALA A 18 -19.33 -10.53 6.54
N PHE A 19 -20.15 -11.03 5.64
CA PHE A 19 -20.33 -12.47 5.50
C PHE A 19 -19.03 -13.02 4.90
N ALA A 20 -18.05 -13.26 5.76
CA ALA A 20 -16.95 -14.15 5.46
C ALA A 20 -17.56 -15.55 5.35
N HIS A 21 -17.83 -16.00 4.14
CA HIS A 21 -18.13 -17.40 3.89
C HIS A 21 -16.89 -18.20 4.30
N PRO A 22 -16.96 -19.12 5.27
CA PRO A 22 -15.84 -20.01 5.56
C PRO A 22 -15.61 -20.88 4.33
N GLY A 23 -14.48 -20.68 3.64
CA GLY A 23 -14.08 -21.49 2.49
C GLY A 23 -13.57 -20.75 1.24
N HIS A 24 -13.69 -19.41 1.14
CA HIS A 24 -13.23 -18.65 -0.03
C HIS A 24 -12.44 -17.37 0.34
N GLY A 25 -11.83 -17.32 1.51
CA GLY A 25 -11.30 -16.10 2.11
C GLY A 25 -10.16 -15.42 1.31
N ALA A 26 -9.04 -16.07 1.09
CA ALA A 26 -7.87 -15.47 0.43
C ALA A 26 -7.78 -15.77 -1.07
N GLU A 27 -8.67 -16.59 -1.60
CA GLU A 27 -8.55 -17.27 -2.90
C GLU A 27 -9.24 -16.54 -4.05
N SER A 28 -9.82 -15.36 -3.81
CA SER A 28 -10.59 -14.66 -4.84
C SER A 28 -9.94 -13.34 -5.25
N PHE A 29 -10.19 -12.93 -6.49
CA PHE A 29 -9.83 -11.60 -6.99
C PHE A 29 -10.34 -10.47 -6.07
N ALA A 30 -11.58 -10.59 -5.57
CA ALA A 30 -12.19 -9.59 -4.67
C ALA A 30 -11.45 -9.50 -3.33
N ALA A 31 -11.02 -10.64 -2.77
CA ALA A 31 -10.18 -10.65 -1.57
C ALA A 31 -8.83 -9.99 -1.82
N GLY A 32 -8.20 -10.26 -2.97
CA GLY A 32 -6.96 -9.60 -3.37
C GLY A 32 -7.11 -8.08 -3.51
N VAL A 33 -8.22 -7.59 -4.05
CA VAL A 33 -8.51 -6.15 -4.11
C VAL A 33 -8.76 -5.55 -2.73
N ALA A 34 -9.50 -6.25 -1.87
CA ALA A 34 -9.88 -5.74 -0.55
C ALA A 34 -8.68 -5.70 0.43
N HIS A 35 -7.79 -6.68 0.35
CA HIS A 35 -6.72 -6.86 1.34
C HIS A 35 -5.84 -5.61 1.53
N PRO A 36 -5.22 -5.00 0.49
CA PRO A 36 -4.38 -3.82 0.67
C PRO A 36 -5.16 -2.57 1.09
N LEU A 37 -6.49 -2.61 1.04
CA LEU A 37 -7.36 -1.51 1.47
C LEU A 37 -7.73 -1.62 2.95
N THR A 38 -7.41 -2.72 3.62
CA THR A 38 -7.75 -2.96 5.04
C THR A 38 -6.56 -2.79 5.97
N GLY A 39 -5.32 -2.91 5.48
CA GLY A 39 -4.09 -2.72 6.25
C GLY A 39 -3.60 -1.28 6.22
N LEU A 40 -3.43 -0.62 7.38
CA LEU A 40 -2.89 0.75 7.45
C LEU A 40 -1.46 0.85 6.93
N ASP A 41 -0.65 -0.17 7.18
CA ASP A 41 0.72 -0.32 6.68
C ASP A 41 0.76 -0.31 5.14
N HIS A 42 -0.13 -1.11 4.51
CA HIS A 42 -0.25 -1.21 3.06
C HIS A 42 -0.70 0.10 2.43
N ILE A 43 -1.80 0.68 2.94
CA ILE A 43 -2.29 1.97 2.44
C ILE A 43 -1.19 3.03 2.53
N ALA A 44 -0.51 3.11 3.69
CA ALA A 44 0.53 4.11 3.92
C ALA A 44 1.71 3.93 2.94
N VAL A 45 2.21 2.69 2.77
CA VAL A 45 3.33 2.41 1.86
C VAL A 45 2.95 2.68 0.41
N MET A 46 1.81 2.16 -0.06
CA MET A 46 1.40 2.31 -1.46
C MET A 46 1.19 3.78 -1.81
N VAL A 47 0.51 4.53 -0.93
CA VAL A 47 0.34 5.98 -1.12
C VAL A 47 1.67 6.70 -1.07
N ALA A 48 2.57 6.36 -0.13
CA ALA A 48 3.90 6.98 -0.02
C ALA A 48 4.75 6.78 -1.28
N VAL A 49 4.73 5.58 -1.90
CA VAL A 49 5.40 5.34 -3.19
C VAL A 49 4.88 6.31 -4.25
N GLY A 50 3.55 6.49 -4.35
CA GLY A 50 2.94 7.42 -5.29
C GLY A 50 3.32 8.89 -5.02
N LEU A 51 3.30 9.30 -3.75
CA LEU A 51 3.72 10.64 -3.32
C LEU A 51 5.17 10.91 -3.69
N TRP A 52 6.06 9.96 -3.39
CA TRP A 52 7.49 10.08 -3.65
C TRP A 52 7.78 10.10 -5.15
N ALA A 53 7.12 9.24 -5.93
CA ALA A 53 7.21 9.23 -7.39
C ALA A 53 6.81 10.59 -7.99
N ALA A 54 5.75 11.21 -7.47
CA ALA A 54 5.29 12.52 -7.93
C ALA A 54 6.22 13.66 -7.49
N LEU A 55 6.82 13.60 -6.31
CA LEU A 55 7.86 14.56 -5.88
C LEU A 55 9.05 14.54 -6.81
N LYS A 56 9.51 13.34 -7.22
CA LYS A 56 10.59 13.16 -8.19
C LYS A 56 10.18 13.59 -9.60
N GLY A 57 8.96 13.20 -10.01
CA GLY A 57 8.43 13.51 -11.36
C GLY A 57 9.06 12.71 -12.49
N GLN A 58 8.81 13.14 -13.74
CA GLN A 58 9.38 12.55 -14.96
C GLN A 58 9.26 11.01 -15.01
N ARG A 59 10.36 10.29 -15.20
CA ARG A 59 10.39 8.83 -15.31
C ARG A 59 9.97 8.13 -14.02
N ALA A 60 10.20 8.74 -12.86
CA ALA A 60 9.83 8.14 -11.58
C ALA A 60 8.32 7.94 -11.43
N LEU A 61 7.49 8.78 -12.07
CA LEU A 61 6.02 8.69 -12.04
C LEU A 61 5.48 7.32 -12.44
N TRP A 62 6.17 6.60 -13.30
CA TRP A 62 5.74 5.28 -13.76
C TRP A 62 6.75 4.19 -13.40
N VAL A 63 8.06 4.47 -13.40
CA VAL A 63 9.09 3.47 -13.10
C VAL A 63 8.95 2.97 -11.66
N TRP A 64 8.80 3.87 -10.68
CA TRP A 64 8.72 3.50 -9.27
C TRP A 64 7.47 2.68 -8.93
N PRO A 65 6.24 3.11 -9.31
CA PRO A 65 5.04 2.27 -9.14
C PRO A 65 5.14 0.93 -9.87
N ALA A 66 5.63 0.92 -11.11
CA ALA A 66 5.79 -0.31 -11.88
C ALA A 66 6.83 -1.25 -11.24
N THR A 67 7.92 -0.71 -10.68
CA THR A 67 8.91 -1.48 -9.91
C THR A 67 8.24 -2.13 -8.70
N PHE A 68 7.48 -1.34 -7.92
CA PHE A 68 6.81 -1.89 -6.74
C PHE A 68 5.90 -3.04 -7.12
N VAL A 69 4.97 -2.83 -8.06
CA VAL A 69 4.01 -3.86 -8.49
C VAL A 69 4.72 -5.08 -9.07
N GLY A 70 5.70 -4.88 -9.97
CA GLY A 70 6.41 -5.99 -10.61
C GLY A 70 7.23 -6.84 -9.62
N VAL A 71 7.99 -6.18 -8.74
CA VAL A 71 8.80 -6.86 -7.73
C VAL A 71 7.94 -7.49 -6.63
N MET A 72 6.83 -6.85 -6.27
CA MET A 72 5.83 -7.42 -5.35
C MET A 72 5.24 -8.72 -5.92
N LEU A 73 4.91 -8.79 -7.21
CA LEU A 73 4.44 -10.03 -7.84
C LEU A 73 5.50 -11.12 -7.80
N ILE A 74 6.79 -10.79 -7.97
CA ILE A 74 7.90 -11.74 -7.80
C ILE A 74 7.98 -12.21 -6.34
N GLY A 75 7.91 -11.30 -5.37
CA GLY A 75 7.85 -11.63 -3.95
C GLY A 75 6.66 -12.56 -3.64
N GLY A 76 5.48 -12.27 -4.20
CA GLY A 76 4.29 -13.10 -4.08
C GLY A 76 4.50 -14.52 -4.62
N ALA A 77 5.13 -14.65 -5.78
CA ALA A 77 5.47 -15.97 -6.33
C ALA A 77 6.45 -16.74 -5.42
N LEU A 78 7.41 -16.05 -4.79
CA LEU A 78 8.32 -16.67 -3.82
C LEU A 78 7.55 -17.11 -2.56
N GLY A 79 6.62 -16.30 -2.06
CA GLY A 79 5.77 -16.66 -0.92
C GLY A 79 4.90 -17.88 -1.21
N MET A 80 4.21 -17.90 -2.35
CA MET A 80 3.42 -19.08 -2.79
C MET A 80 4.27 -20.33 -2.97
N ALA A 81 5.52 -20.17 -3.38
CA ALA A 81 6.46 -21.27 -3.52
C ALA A 81 7.14 -21.68 -2.19
N HIS A 82 6.73 -21.08 -1.06
CA HIS A 82 7.31 -21.31 0.28
C HIS A 82 8.81 -21.10 0.36
N VAL A 83 9.38 -20.26 -0.53
CA VAL A 83 10.79 -19.87 -0.46
C VAL A 83 10.98 -18.94 0.74
N PRO A 84 11.81 -19.29 1.73
CA PRO A 84 11.92 -18.48 2.93
C PRO A 84 12.61 -17.15 2.64
N VAL A 85 11.98 -16.05 3.03
CA VAL A 85 12.56 -14.71 3.05
C VAL A 85 12.66 -14.25 4.50
N PRO A 86 13.86 -13.91 5.02
CA PRO A 86 13.98 -13.46 6.40
C PRO A 86 13.48 -12.03 6.59
N PHE A 87 13.03 -11.70 7.79
CA PHE A 87 12.67 -10.34 8.20
C PHE A 87 11.49 -9.72 7.43
N VAL A 88 10.51 -10.52 6.99
CA VAL A 88 9.37 -10.02 6.20
C VAL A 88 8.59 -8.96 6.99
N GLU A 89 8.08 -9.30 8.19
CA GLU A 89 7.31 -8.37 9.02
C GLU A 89 8.10 -7.11 9.43
N PRO A 90 9.36 -7.23 9.94
CA PRO A 90 10.18 -6.05 10.17
C PRO A 90 10.43 -5.21 8.91
N GLY A 91 10.57 -5.86 7.75
CA GLY A 91 10.76 -5.18 6.47
C GLY A 91 9.53 -4.38 6.03
N ILE A 92 8.33 -4.92 6.25
CA ILE A 92 7.07 -4.22 6.00
C ILE A 92 6.97 -2.99 6.90
N LEU A 93 7.13 -3.13 8.21
CA LEU A 93 7.10 -2.00 9.14
C LEU A 93 8.17 -0.94 8.84
N ALA A 94 9.39 -1.37 8.52
CA ALA A 94 10.46 -0.47 8.12
C ALA A 94 10.12 0.32 6.85
N SER A 95 9.39 -0.30 5.89
CA SER A 95 8.99 0.38 4.66
C SER A 95 8.05 1.56 4.90
N VAL A 96 7.11 1.44 5.86
CA VAL A 96 6.18 2.51 6.22
C VAL A 96 6.93 3.74 6.71
N VAL A 97 7.87 3.53 7.64
CA VAL A 97 8.69 4.60 8.22
C VAL A 97 9.66 5.17 7.17
N ALA A 98 10.38 4.31 6.45
CA ALA A 98 11.41 4.74 5.50
C ALA A 98 10.79 5.53 4.33
N LEU A 99 9.75 5.02 3.67
CA LEU A 99 9.09 5.72 2.57
C LEU A 99 8.39 6.98 3.07
N GLY A 100 7.77 6.94 4.24
CA GLY A 100 7.22 8.14 4.89
C GLY A 100 8.26 9.23 5.11
N LEU A 101 9.46 8.88 5.60
CA LEU A 101 10.58 9.82 5.78
C LEU A 101 11.08 10.37 4.45
N LEU A 102 11.22 9.54 3.41
CA LEU A 102 11.66 9.99 2.09
C LEU A 102 10.71 11.03 1.51
N VAL A 103 9.39 10.86 1.72
CA VAL A 103 8.37 11.84 1.33
C VAL A 103 8.43 13.09 2.22
N ALA A 104 8.45 12.93 3.55
CA ALA A 104 8.44 14.05 4.51
C ALA A 104 9.66 14.97 4.34
N LEU A 105 10.82 14.40 4.07
CA LEU A 105 12.06 15.12 3.83
C LEU A 105 12.22 15.57 2.37
N ALA A 106 11.30 15.18 1.50
CA ALA A 106 11.33 15.43 0.05
C ALA A 106 12.67 15.01 -0.58
N VAL A 107 13.15 13.81 -0.23
CA VAL A 107 14.43 13.28 -0.72
C VAL A 107 14.34 13.04 -2.22
N ASP A 108 15.31 13.59 -2.98
CA ASP A 108 15.37 13.55 -4.45
C ASP A 108 16.57 12.74 -4.98
N PRO A 109 16.58 11.41 -4.88
CA PRO A 109 17.69 10.58 -5.35
C PRO A 109 17.62 10.37 -6.87
N PRO A 110 18.71 9.88 -7.50
CA PRO A 110 18.64 9.32 -8.84
C PRO A 110 17.55 8.25 -8.97
N VAL A 111 16.90 8.15 -10.14
CA VAL A 111 15.75 7.23 -10.33
C VAL A 111 16.11 5.78 -9.98
N PHE A 112 17.32 5.31 -10.34
CA PHE A 112 17.75 3.95 -10.04
C PHE A 112 17.86 3.65 -8.54
N VAL A 113 18.20 4.64 -7.71
CA VAL A 113 18.25 4.48 -6.24
C VAL A 113 16.83 4.26 -5.70
N GLY A 114 15.85 5.02 -6.21
CA GLY A 114 14.44 4.78 -5.87
C GLY A 114 13.95 3.40 -6.29
N VAL A 115 14.37 2.92 -7.48
CA VAL A 115 14.07 1.54 -7.92
C VAL A 115 14.61 0.50 -6.93
N LEU A 116 15.85 0.65 -6.46
CA LEU A 116 16.45 -0.28 -5.50
C LEU A 116 15.72 -0.26 -4.15
N VAL A 117 15.47 0.92 -3.60
CA VAL A 117 14.78 1.07 -2.31
C VAL A 117 13.37 0.50 -2.37
N ILE A 118 12.61 0.86 -3.40
CA ILE A 118 11.24 0.40 -3.62
C ILE A 118 11.21 -1.10 -3.87
N GLY A 119 12.14 -1.63 -4.67
CA GLY A 119 12.23 -3.05 -4.98
C GLY A 119 12.46 -3.91 -3.74
N VAL A 120 13.38 -3.48 -2.85
CA VAL A 120 13.65 -4.20 -1.59
C VAL A 120 12.37 -4.29 -0.74
N PHE A 121 11.64 -3.20 -0.57
CA PHE A 121 10.41 -3.22 0.23
C PHE A 121 9.28 -3.98 -0.46
N ALA A 122 9.18 -3.90 -1.79
CA ALA A 122 8.16 -4.60 -2.56
C ALA A 122 8.27 -6.13 -2.44
N ILE A 123 9.50 -6.68 -2.31
CA ILE A 123 9.70 -8.13 -2.07
C ILE A 123 9.01 -8.56 -0.78
N PHE A 124 9.19 -7.82 0.31
CA PHE A 124 8.59 -8.18 1.61
C PHE A 124 7.07 -8.17 1.55
N HIS A 125 6.47 -7.11 0.97
CA HIS A 125 5.02 -7.02 0.80
C HIS A 125 4.48 -8.15 -0.07
N GLY A 126 5.14 -8.43 -1.19
CA GLY A 126 4.72 -9.54 -2.06
C GLY A 126 4.83 -10.88 -1.37
N HIS A 127 5.95 -11.14 -0.70
CA HIS A 127 6.21 -12.42 -0.03
C HIS A 127 5.19 -12.71 1.08
N ALA A 128 4.89 -11.71 1.93
CA ALA A 128 3.91 -11.86 2.99
C ALA A 128 2.57 -12.35 2.43
N HIS A 129 2.06 -11.65 1.41
CA HIS A 129 0.75 -11.97 0.84
C HIS A 129 0.75 -13.24 -0.01
N GLY A 130 1.86 -13.55 -0.69
CA GLY A 130 2.00 -14.82 -1.37
C GLY A 130 2.00 -16.02 -0.43
N ALA A 131 2.60 -15.86 0.75
CA ALA A 131 2.65 -16.92 1.76
C ALA A 131 1.28 -17.17 2.45
N GLU A 132 0.38 -16.19 2.42
CA GLU A 132 -0.99 -16.31 2.96
C GLU A 132 -1.96 -17.00 1.98
N VAL A 133 -1.60 -17.10 0.70
CA VAL A 133 -2.44 -17.77 -0.30
C VAL A 133 -2.41 -19.27 -0.10
N ALA A 134 -3.60 -19.88 0.08
CA ALA A 134 -3.71 -21.33 0.23
C ALA A 134 -3.24 -22.07 -1.03
N GLU A 135 -2.58 -23.24 -0.83
CA GLU A 135 -1.84 -23.98 -1.86
C GLU A 135 -2.65 -24.38 -3.10
N ASN A 136 -3.97 -24.37 -3.06
CA ASN A 136 -4.77 -25.15 -4.00
C ASN A 136 -5.58 -24.36 -5.03
N VAL A 137 -5.93 -23.10 -4.83
CA VAL A 137 -6.82 -22.37 -5.76
C VAL A 137 -6.70 -20.84 -5.62
N GLY A 138 -6.69 -20.11 -6.76
CA GLY A 138 -6.97 -18.67 -6.76
C GLY A 138 -5.79 -17.74 -6.48
N GLY A 139 -4.59 -18.25 -6.29
CA GLY A 139 -3.40 -17.41 -6.01
C GLY A 139 -3.13 -16.38 -7.11
N PHE A 140 -3.36 -16.73 -8.35
CA PHE A 140 -3.21 -15.81 -9.47
C PHE A 140 -4.27 -14.70 -9.46
N GLU A 141 -5.54 -15.06 -9.22
CA GLU A 141 -6.65 -14.11 -9.10
C GLU A 141 -6.44 -13.17 -7.91
N TYR A 142 -6.04 -13.70 -6.75
CA TYR A 142 -5.73 -12.92 -5.55
C TYR A 142 -4.60 -11.93 -5.83
N MET A 143 -3.46 -12.39 -6.35
CA MET A 143 -2.31 -11.53 -6.65
C MET A 143 -2.61 -10.50 -7.73
N THR A 144 -3.51 -10.83 -8.69
CA THR A 144 -3.96 -9.87 -9.70
C THR A 144 -4.81 -8.77 -9.06
N GLY A 145 -5.78 -9.12 -8.21
CA GLY A 145 -6.59 -8.15 -7.46
C GLY A 145 -5.72 -7.26 -6.58
N PHE A 146 -4.77 -7.85 -5.86
CA PHE A 146 -3.81 -7.16 -5.02
C PHE A 146 -2.96 -6.16 -5.82
N ALA A 147 -2.45 -6.56 -6.99
CA ALA A 147 -1.66 -5.70 -7.87
C ALA A 147 -2.46 -4.50 -8.39
N ILE A 148 -3.73 -4.71 -8.75
CA ILE A 148 -4.61 -3.64 -9.22
C ILE A 148 -4.92 -2.65 -8.08
N ALA A 149 -5.21 -3.12 -6.88
CA ALA A 149 -5.46 -2.26 -5.72
C ALA A 149 -4.19 -1.47 -5.35
N THR A 150 -3.02 -2.11 -5.33
CA THR A 150 -1.72 -1.49 -5.12
C THR A 150 -1.45 -0.37 -6.14
N ALA A 151 -1.62 -0.67 -7.44
CA ALA A 151 -1.45 0.33 -8.50
C ALA A 151 -2.42 1.50 -8.35
N SER A 152 -3.66 1.24 -7.90
CA SER A 152 -4.67 2.26 -7.65
C SER A 152 -4.27 3.18 -6.48
N LEU A 153 -3.74 2.62 -5.38
CA LEU A 153 -3.22 3.40 -4.26
C LEU A 153 -2.00 4.25 -4.65
N HIS A 154 -1.10 3.71 -5.50
CA HIS A 154 -0.02 4.51 -6.09
C HIS A 154 -0.57 5.68 -6.90
N ALA A 155 -1.58 5.43 -7.75
CA ALA A 155 -2.20 6.48 -8.56
C ALA A 155 -2.89 7.55 -7.69
N ILE A 156 -3.52 7.17 -6.58
CA ILE A 156 -4.09 8.10 -5.60
C ILE A 156 -2.99 8.98 -5.01
N GLY A 157 -1.87 8.40 -4.56
CA GLY A 157 -0.72 9.14 -4.05
C GLY A 157 -0.15 10.12 -5.08
N ILE A 158 0.04 9.68 -6.32
CA ILE A 158 0.49 10.53 -7.43
C ILE A 158 -0.50 11.67 -7.67
N GLY A 159 -1.79 11.36 -7.80
CA GLY A 159 -2.85 12.35 -8.05
C GLY A 159 -2.91 13.41 -6.96
N PHE A 160 -2.87 13.00 -5.69
CA PHE A 160 -2.81 13.92 -4.56
C PHE A 160 -1.59 14.84 -4.64
N ALA A 161 -0.38 14.26 -4.82
CA ALA A 161 0.84 15.06 -4.87
C ALA A 161 0.86 16.04 -6.04
N LEU A 162 0.45 15.62 -7.24
CA LEU A 162 0.40 16.51 -8.42
C LEU A 162 -0.62 17.64 -8.20
N THR A 163 -1.76 17.37 -7.57
CA THR A 163 -2.75 18.39 -7.24
C THR A 163 -2.19 19.40 -6.24
N MET A 164 -1.53 18.93 -5.17
CA MET A 164 -0.89 19.79 -4.19
C MET A 164 0.26 20.62 -4.77
N GLN A 165 1.03 20.05 -5.70
CA GLN A 165 2.08 20.79 -6.40
C GLN A 165 1.51 21.94 -7.27
N ARG A 166 0.42 21.66 -8.00
CA ARG A 166 -0.27 22.69 -8.82
C ARG A 166 -0.85 23.82 -7.96
N ALA A 167 -1.32 23.49 -6.75
CA ALA A 167 -1.82 24.46 -5.78
C ALA A 167 -0.70 25.15 -4.97
N SER A 168 0.58 24.88 -5.27
CA SER A 168 1.74 25.39 -4.51
C SER A 168 1.75 24.94 -3.04
N LEU A 169 1.10 23.83 -2.71
CA LEU A 169 0.95 23.26 -1.37
C LEU A 169 1.92 22.08 -1.12
N ARG A 170 3.17 22.18 -1.55
CA ARG A 170 4.19 21.16 -1.28
C ARG A 170 4.31 20.74 0.19
N PRO A 171 4.13 21.65 1.19
CA PRO A 171 4.12 21.23 2.59
C PRO A 171 3.07 20.16 2.93
N ALA A 172 1.90 20.15 2.24
CA ALA A 172 0.87 19.14 2.45
C ALA A 172 1.35 17.72 2.04
N ILE A 173 2.16 17.60 0.97
CA ILE A 173 2.74 16.33 0.56
C ILE A 173 3.71 15.82 1.64
N ARG A 174 4.56 16.71 2.15
CA ARG A 174 5.51 16.39 3.22
C ARG A 174 4.80 16.01 4.52
N ALA A 175 3.70 16.70 4.85
CA ALA A 175 2.86 16.35 6.00
C ALA A 175 2.24 14.96 5.84
N ALA A 176 1.79 14.57 4.63
CA ALA A 176 1.31 13.23 4.37
C ALA A 176 2.42 12.17 4.59
N GLY A 177 3.66 12.46 4.18
CA GLY A 177 4.81 11.61 4.50
C GLY A 177 5.05 11.48 6.02
N ALA A 178 4.95 12.58 6.77
CA ALA A 178 5.07 12.55 8.23
C ALA A 178 3.94 11.71 8.89
N VAL A 179 2.73 11.77 8.36
CA VAL A 179 1.63 10.90 8.81
C VAL A 179 1.97 9.43 8.59
N CYS A 180 2.55 9.05 7.44
CA CYS A 180 3.02 7.68 7.22
C CYS A 180 4.06 7.26 8.27
N VAL A 181 5.01 8.14 8.64
CA VAL A 181 5.99 7.86 9.70
C VAL A 181 5.30 7.60 11.04
N LEU A 182 4.30 8.43 11.40
CA LEU A 182 3.53 8.25 12.65
C LEU A 182 2.75 6.94 12.64
N ILE A 183 2.14 6.56 11.50
CA ILE A 183 1.47 5.27 11.34
C ILE A 183 2.48 4.13 11.57
N GLY A 184 3.63 4.16 10.91
CA GLY A 184 4.66 3.13 11.07
C GLY A 184 5.19 3.04 12.50
N ALA A 185 5.39 4.17 13.17
CA ALA A 185 5.80 4.21 14.57
C ALA A 185 4.71 3.66 15.51
N GLY A 186 3.44 3.96 15.25
CA GLY A 186 2.29 3.44 16.01
C GLY A 186 2.11 1.94 15.85
N LEU A 187 2.26 1.43 14.62
CA LEU A 187 2.24 -0.02 14.35
C LEU A 187 3.39 -0.74 15.05
N TYR A 188 4.60 -0.17 14.99
CA TYR A 188 5.76 -0.74 15.70
C TYR A 188 5.58 -0.77 17.22
N ALA A 189 4.94 0.26 17.78
CA ALA A 189 4.65 0.34 19.21
C ALA A 189 3.43 -0.48 19.64
N GLY A 190 2.68 -1.09 18.71
CA GLY A 190 1.47 -1.87 18.99
C GLY A 190 0.31 -1.05 19.52
N VAL A 191 0.21 0.24 19.13
CA VAL A 191 -0.88 1.16 19.53
C VAL A 191 -1.86 1.45 18.39
N LEU A 192 -1.60 0.92 17.20
CA LEU A 192 -2.46 0.95 16.02
C LEU A 192 -2.75 -0.48 15.52
#